data_32a26ad51a91d1ec07ede08e7f5d6e45
#
_entry.id   32a26ad51a91d1ec07ede08e7f5d6e45
#
_cell.length_a   1.000
_cell.length_b   1.000
_cell.length_c   1.000
_cell.angle_alpha   90.00
_cell.angle_beta   90.00
_cell.angle_gamma   90.00
#
_symmetry.space_group_name_H-M   'P 1'
#
loop_
_entity.id
_entity.type
_entity.pdbx_description
1 polymer ?
#
loop_
_entity_poly.entity_id
_entity_poly.type
_entity_poly.pdbx_seq_one_letter_code
_entity_poly.pdbx_strand_id
1 'polypeptide(L)'
;MYGPSGAGKKTRIIATLKELFGPGVEKIKIDARVFQTTSNRKLEFNIVSSVYHLEITPSDVGNYDRVVIQDLLKEVAQTQQVDLSAKQRFKVVVINEADHLTRDAQAALRRTMEKYSPNLRLILLANSTSNIIAPIRSRTLLVRVAAPSEEEICLVLKKVGQAERFKDIEELRNRIAKDSGRNLRKALLMFEAVYAQKYTHPLRNKNYFEFANAKTVRMSTKRPQFHRLTGKP
;
A
#
# COMPACT_ATOMS: atom_id res chain seq x y z
N MET A 1 0.81 1.11 12.40
CA MET A 1 1.95 0.29 11.93
C MET A 1 2.91 1.16 11.11
N TYR A 2 4.20 1.11 11.39
CA TYR A 2 5.21 1.91 10.68
C TYR A 2 6.45 1.08 10.33
N GLY A 3 7.16 1.48 9.27
CA GLY A 3 8.37 0.80 8.80
C GLY A 3 8.62 1.07 7.31
N PRO A 4 9.73 0.58 6.77
CA PRO A 4 10.14 0.89 5.40
C PRO A 4 9.12 0.43 4.35
N SER A 5 9.16 1.07 3.20
CA SER A 5 8.31 0.68 2.06
C SER A 5 8.64 -0.74 1.62
N GLY A 6 7.61 -1.49 1.23
CA GLY A 6 7.79 -2.89 0.79
C GLY A 6 8.03 -3.92 1.89
N ALA A 7 7.98 -3.53 3.19
CA ALA A 7 8.15 -4.47 4.31
C ALA A 7 6.94 -5.36 4.62
N GLY A 8 5.87 -5.31 3.81
CA GLY A 8 4.68 -6.14 4.00
C GLY A 8 3.69 -5.62 5.05
N LYS A 9 3.69 -4.30 5.34
CA LYS A 9 2.75 -3.69 6.31
C LYS A 9 1.28 -3.96 5.96
N LYS A 10 0.87 -3.71 4.72
CA LYS A 10 -0.50 -3.92 4.26
C LYS A 10 -0.93 -5.38 4.34
N THR A 11 -0.07 -6.30 3.92
CA THR A 11 -0.33 -7.75 4.00
C THR A 11 -0.60 -8.20 5.44
N ARG A 12 0.17 -7.67 6.40
CA ARG A 12 -0.03 -7.97 7.82
C ARG A 12 -1.36 -7.43 8.35
N ILE A 13 -1.80 -6.26 7.89
CA ILE A 13 -3.12 -5.72 8.25
C ILE A 13 -4.23 -6.63 7.72
N ILE A 14 -4.17 -7.01 6.44
CA ILE A 14 -5.17 -7.90 5.85
C ILE A 14 -5.21 -9.24 6.61
N ALA A 15 -4.06 -9.82 6.96
CA ALA A 15 -3.99 -11.03 7.76
C ALA A 15 -4.62 -10.84 9.16
N THR A 16 -4.35 -9.71 9.82
CA THR A 16 -4.97 -9.38 11.12
C THR A 16 -6.48 -9.21 11.00
N LEU A 17 -6.95 -8.53 9.95
CA LEU A 17 -8.39 -8.37 9.71
C LEU A 17 -9.06 -9.70 9.40
N LYS A 18 -8.39 -10.59 8.67
CA LYS A 18 -8.88 -11.94 8.38
C LYS A 18 -9.01 -12.79 9.66
N GLU A 19 -8.08 -12.65 10.57
CA GLU A 19 -8.15 -13.34 11.89
C GLU A 19 -9.29 -12.79 12.74
N LEU A 20 -9.54 -11.47 12.72
CA LEU A 20 -10.59 -10.83 13.49
C LEU A 20 -12.00 -11.09 12.96
N PHE A 21 -12.19 -11.02 11.64
CA PHE A 21 -13.51 -11.02 10.99
C PHE A 21 -13.75 -12.22 10.06
N GLY A 22 -12.74 -13.06 9.86
CA GLY A 22 -12.83 -14.21 8.96
C GLY A 22 -12.58 -13.90 7.48
N PRO A 23 -12.84 -14.88 6.59
CA PRO A 23 -12.48 -14.79 5.16
C PRO A 23 -13.28 -13.74 4.37
N GLY A 24 -14.38 -13.25 4.91
CA GLY A 24 -15.20 -12.20 4.27
C GLY A 24 -14.46 -10.87 4.04
N VAL A 25 -13.35 -10.64 4.75
CA VAL A 25 -12.49 -9.46 4.58
C VAL A 25 -11.87 -9.38 3.19
N GLU A 26 -11.64 -10.52 2.54
CA GLU A 26 -11.01 -10.59 1.20
C GLU A 26 -11.97 -10.18 0.07
N LYS A 27 -13.27 -10.12 0.35
CA LYS A 27 -14.29 -9.64 -0.60
C LYS A 27 -14.29 -8.10 -0.60
N ILE A 28 -13.38 -7.54 -1.35
CA ILE A 28 -13.21 -6.09 -1.48
C ILE A 28 -13.95 -5.56 -2.71
N LYS A 29 -14.48 -4.33 -2.57
CA LYS A 29 -15.03 -3.52 -3.65
C LYS A 29 -14.21 -2.24 -3.74
N ILE A 30 -13.99 -1.77 -4.95
CA ILE A 30 -13.35 -0.49 -5.20
C ILE A 30 -14.45 0.46 -5.67
N ASP A 31 -14.75 1.46 -4.85
CA ASP A 31 -15.76 2.46 -5.13
C ASP A 31 -15.09 3.83 -5.32
N ALA A 32 -15.38 4.49 -6.43
CA ALA A 32 -15.00 5.89 -6.62
C ALA A 32 -16.08 6.78 -5.99
N ARG A 33 -15.67 7.62 -5.03
CA ARG A 33 -16.58 8.61 -4.43
C ARG A 33 -16.18 10.02 -4.83
N VAL A 34 -17.19 10.85 -5.03
CA VAL A 34 -17.02 12.26 -5.35
C VAL A 34 -17.35 13.09 -4.11
N PHE A 35 -16.38 13.82 -3.62
CA PHE A 35 -16.54 14.80 -2.56
C PHE A 35 -16.63 16.20 -3.14
N GLN A 36 -17.54 17.01 -2.62
CA GLN A 36 -17.59 18.42 -2.95
C GLN A 36 -16.91 19.23 -1.87
N THR A 37 -15.93 20.03 -2.26
CA THR A 37 -15.31 20.99 -1.35
C THR A 37 -16.22 22.21 -1.15
N THR A 38 -15.97 22.99 -0.10
CA THR A 38 -16.65 24.28 0.13
C THR A 38 -16.53 25.25 -1.05
N SER A 39 -15.52 25.09 -1.90
CA SER A 39 -15.31 25.84 -3.15
C SER A 39 -15.95 25.19 -4.38
N ASN A 40 -16.90 24.28 -4.18
CA ASN A 40 -17.67 23.59 -5.24
C ASN A 40 -16.78 22.75 -6.20
N ARG A 41 -15.56 22.42 -5.82
CA ARG A 41 -14.71 21.47 -6.57
C ARG A 41 -15.14 20.04 -6.28
N LYS A 42 -15.30 19.25 -7.33
CA LYS A 42 -15.51 17.80 -7.24
C LYS A 42 -14.16 17.11 -7.14
N LEU A 43 -13.95 16.34 -6.09
CA LEU A 43 -12.78 15.50 -5.88
C LEU A 43 -13.19 14.05 -6.01
N GLU A 44 -12.62 13.34 -6.97
CA GLU A 44 -12.79 11.90 -7.09
C GLU A 44 -11.76 11.21 -6.21
N PHE A 45 -12.22 10.26 -5.42
CA PHE A 45 -11.41 9.55 -4.46
C PHE A 45 -11.77 8.07 -4.45
N ASN A 46 -10.77 7.23 -4.66
CA ASN A 46 -10.94 5.79 -4.66
C ASN A 46 -10.90 5.24 -3.24
N ILE A 47 -11.92 4.48 -2.90
CA ILE A 47 -12.07 3.81 -1.61
C ILE A 47 -12.11 2.31 -1.85
N VAL A 48 -11.30 1.58 -1.12
CA VAL A 48 -11.40 0.12 -1.08
C VAL A 48 -12.24 -0.23 0.13
N SER A 49 -13.40 -0.82 -0.09
CA SER A 49 -14.35 -1.15 0.95
C SER A 49 -14.62 -2.65 1.03
N SER A 50 -14.83 -3.14 2.24
CA SER A 50 -15.43 -4.44 2.51
C SER A 50 -16.55 -4.25 3.54
N VAL A 51 -17.27 -5.32 3.86
CA VAL A 51 -18.31 -5.29 4.91
C VAL A 51 -17.74 -4.84 6.26
N TYR A 52 -16.49 -5.20 6.56
CA TYR A 52 -15.86 -5.03 7.88
C TYR A 52 -14.84 -3.89 7.94
N HIS A 53 -14.25 -3.52 6.81
CA HIS A 53 -13.23 -2.48 6.79
C HIS A 53 -13.31 -1.57 5.57
N LEU A 54 -12.78 -0.38 5.74
CA LEU A 54 -12.60 0.62 4.72
C LEU A 54 -11.12 1.00 4.64
N GLU A 55 -10.57 1.03 3.43
CA GLU A 55 -9.19 1.45 3.19
C GLU A 55 -9.18 2.73 2.36
N ILE A 56 -8.45 3.73 2.82
CA ILE A 56 -8.35 5.06 2.21
C ILE A 56 -6.92 5.52 2.12
N THR A 57 -6.62 6.33 1.09
CA THR A 57 -5.32 7.00 0.90
C THR A 57 -5.56 8.52 0.75
N PRO A 58 -5.79 9.25 1.84
CA PRO A 58 -6.18 10.66 1.76
C PRO A 58 -5.09 11.56 1.15
N SER A 59 -3.83 11.13 1.10
CA SER A 59 -2.74 11.84 0.43
C SER A 59 -3.00 12.09 -1.07
N ASP A 60 -3.84 11.26 -1.72
CA ASP A 60 -4.18 11.40 -3.15
C ASP A 60 -4.97 12.69 -3.45
N VAL A 61 -5.68 13.24 -2.46
CA VAL A 61 -6.45 14.49 -2.62
C VAL A 61 -5.68 15.74 -2.15
N GLY A 62 -4.42 15.58 -1.77
CA GLY A 62 -3.54 16.68 -1.37
C GLY A 62 -4.09 17.47 -0.17
N ASN A 63 -4.20 18.80 -0.30
CA ASN A 63 -4.60 19.68 0.80
C ASN A 63 -6.09 19.53 1.25
N TYR A 64 -6.89 18.75 0.54
CA TYR A 64 -8.29 18.48 0.91
C TYR A 64 -8.46 17.22 1.77
N ASP A 65 -7.38 16.61 2.18
CA ASP A 65 -7.35 15.40 3.01
C ASP A 65 -8.17 15.53 4.31
N ARG A 66 -8.17 16.73 4.92
CA ARG A 66 -8.98 17.03 6.09
C ARG A 66 -10.48 16.81 5.85
N VAL A 67 -11.02 17.30 4.74
CA VAL A 67 -12.47 17.21 4.43
C VAL A 67 -12.82 15.73 4.22
N VAL A 68 -12.04 15.04 3.41
CA VAL A 68 -12.23 13.61 3.12
C VAL A 68 -12.21 12.77 4.40
N ILE A 69 -11.24 13.01 5.29
CA ILE A 69 -11.16 12.29 6.57
C ILE A 69 -12.38 12.56 7.44
N GLN A 70 -12.79 13.81 7.59
CA GLN A 70 -13.92 14.18 8.45
C GLN A 70 -15.23 13.55 7.97
N ASP A 71 -15.52 13.66 6.69
CA ASP A 71 -16.78 13.21 6.12
C ASP A 71 -16.87 11.69 6.06
N LEU A 72 -15.82 11.03 5.60
CA LEU A 72 -15.76 9.57 5.54
C LEU A 72 -15.83 8.91 6.91
N LEU A 73 -15.03 9.38 7.86
CA LEU A 73 -15.02 8.77 9.18
C LEU A 73 -16.33 8.99 9.92
N LYS A 74 -16.99 10.15 9.70
CA LYS A 74 -18.33 10.43 10.23
C LYS A 74 -19.36 9.46 9.65
N GLU A 75 -19.36 9.28 8.33
CA GLU A 75 -20.27 8.36 7.63
C GLU A 75 -20.07 6.92 8.12
N VAL A 76 -18.82 6.45 8.14
CA VAL A 76 -18.51 5.07 8.59
C VAL A 76 -18.91 4.85 10.05
N ALA A 77 -18.67 5.83 10.91
CA ALA A 77 -19.01 5.74 12.34
C ALA A 77 -20.53 5.78 12.59
N GLN A 78 -21.29 6.42 11.72
CA GLN A 78 -22.76 6.49 11.80
C GLN A 78 -23.45 5.26 11.18
N THR A 79 -22.80 4.61 10.21
CA THR A 79 -23.32 3.41 9.58
C THR A 79 -23.19 2.23 10.53
N GLN A 80 -24.30 1.72 11.05
CA GLN A 80 -24.30 0.53 11.89
C GLN A 80 -23.84 -0.70 11.09
N GLN A 81 -23.19 -1.62 11.77
CA GLN A 81 -22.80 -2.89 11.18
C GLN A 81 -24.06 -3.76 11.04
N VAL A 82 -24.37 -4.17 9.81
CA VAL A 82 -25.58 -4.92 9.49
C VAL A 82 -25.48 -6.38 9.92
N ASP A 83 -24.29 -6.92 10.02
CA ASP A 83 -24.06 -8.32 10.39
C ASP A 83 -24.16 -8.52 11.91
N LEU A 84 -25.31 -9.00 12.35
CA LEU A 84 -25.60 -9.40 13.74
C LEU A 84 -24.76 -10.64 14.18
N SER A 85 -24.27 -11.42 13.22
CA SER A 85 -23.45 -12.62 13.45
C SER A 85 -21.95 -12.35 13.58
N ALA A 86 -21.50 -11.11 13.31
CA ALA A 86 -20.10 -10.76 13.41
C ALA A 86 -19.61 -10.79 14.87
N LYS A 87 -18.50 -11.49 15.12
CA LYS A 87 -17.84 -11.54 16.43
C LYS A 87 -17.48 -10.17 16.99
N GLN A 88 -17.25 -9.19 16.13
CA GLN A 88 -16.82 -7.84 16.48
C GLN A 88 -17.81 -6.80 15.97
N ARG A 89 -18.24 -5.89 16.85
CA ARG A 89 -19.25 -4.87 16.57
C ARG A 89 -18.67 -3.53 16.07
N PHE A 90 -17.40 -3.47 15.75
CA PHE A 90 -16.75 -2.25 15.27
C PHE A 90 -16.30 -2.38 13.81
N LYS A 91 -16.26 -1.29 13.11
CA LYS A 91 -15.65 -1.19 11.77
C LYS A 91 -14.20 -0.76 11.89
N VAL A 92 -13.39 -1.19 10.93
CA VAL A 92 -11.98 -0.80 10.85
C VAL A 92 -11.78 0.14 9.67
N VAL A 93 -11.12 1.27 9.89
CA VAL A 93 -10.64 2.13 8.81
C VAL A 93 -9.12 2.09 8.77
N VAL A 94 -8.60 1.71 7.61
CA VAL A 94 -7.17 1.67 7.32
C VAL A 94 -6.82 2.94 6.54
N ILE A 95 -5.93 3.76 7.10
CA ILE A 95 -5.43 4.97 6.47
C ILE A 95 -4.01 4.70 5.98
N ASN A 96 -3.85 4.66 4.66
CA ASN A 96 -2.54 4.53 4.03
C ASN A 96 -1.81 5.88 4.08
N GLU A 97 -0.47 5.82 4.07
CA GLU A 97 0.40 6.99 3.99
C GLU A 97 0.07 8.09 5.00
N ALA A 98 -0.21 7.69 6.26
CA ALA A 98 -0.60 8.61 7.31
C ALA A 98 0.49 9.66 7.64
N ASP A 99 1.73 9.40 7.26
CA ASP A 99 2.87 10.33 7.34
C ASP A 99 2.84 11.45 6.28
N HIS A 100 2.00 11.32 5.26
CA HIS A 100 1.78 12.34 4.22
C HIS A 100 0.56 13.26 4.51
N LEU A 101 -0.21 12.96 5.56
CA LEU A 101 -1.35 13.77 5.95
C LEU A 101 -0.92 15.18 6.40
N THR A 102 -1.71 16.19 6.01
CA THR A 102 -1.53 17.55 6.52
C THR A 102 -1.73 17.62 8.04
N ARG A 103 -1.15 18.61 8.70
CA ARG A 103 -1.32 18.80 10.14
C ARG A 103 -2.78 19.01 10.54
N ASP A 104 -3.55 19.68 9.68
CA ASP A 104 -4.98 19.93 9.89
C ASP A 104 -5.81 18.64 9.79
N ALA A 105 -5.50 17.78 8.83
CA ALA A 105 -6.10 16.47 8.70
C ALA A 105 -5.79 15.57 9.91
N GLN A 106 -4.56 15.60 10.37
CA GLN A 106 -4.16 14.87 11.57
C GLN A 106 -4.86 15.41 12.84
N ALA A 107 -5.04 16.72 12.96
CA ALA A 107 -5.78 17.31 14.07
C ALA A 107 -7.28 16.94 14.04
N ALA A 108 -7.87 16.87 12.82
CA ALA A 108 -9.23 16.41 12.63
C ALA A 108 -9.37 14.93 12.98
N LEU A 109 -8.41 14.09 12.54
CA LEU A 109 -8.36 12.67 12.85
C LEU A 109 -8.33 12.42 14.37
N ARG A 110 -7.56 13.20 15.11
CA ARG A 110 -7.52 13.14 16.58
C ARG A 110 -8.91 13.27 17.19
N ARG A 111 -9.68 14.28 16.78
CA ARG A 111 -11.05 14.52 17.29
C ARG A 111 -11.98 13.36 16.96
N THR A 112 -11.85 12.82 15.77
CA THR A 112 -12.64 11.67 15.31
C THR A 112 -12.32 10.41 16.11
N MET A 113 -11.04 10.16 16.40
CA MET A 113 -10.59 9.05 17.25
C MET A 113 -11.22 9.10 18.65
N GLU A 114 -11.28 10.29 19.24
CA GLU A 114 -11.87 10.47 20.58
C GLU A 114 -13.40 10.26 20.56
N LYS A 115 -14.07 10.82 19.55
CA LYS A 115 -15.54 10.81 19.46
C LYS A 115 -16.13 9.45 19.09
N TYR A 116 -15.50 8.72 18.18
CA TYR A 116 -16.07 7.49 17.60
C TYR A 116 -15.35 6.21 18.05
N SER A 117 -14.53 6.28 19.08
CA SER A 117 -13.79 5.15 19.65
C SER A 117 -14.61 3.88 19.91
N PRO A 118 -15.89 3.92 20.34
CA PRO A 118 -16.66 2.70 20.56
C PRO A 118 -16.92 1.88 19.29
N ASN A 119 -17.23 2.56 18.18
CA ASN A 119 -17.74 1.92 16.96
C ASN A 119 -16.68 1.81 15.84
N LEU A 120 -15.55 2.50 15.99
CA LEU A 120 -14.53 2.63 14.96
C LEU A 120 -13.14 2.30 15.50
N ARG A 121 -12.39 1.50 14.76
CA ARG A 121 -10.95 1.29 14.99
C ARG A 121 -10.16 1.81 13.82
N LEU A 122 -9.11 2.57 14.10
CA LEU A 122 -8.24 3.14 13.08
C LEU A 122 -6.92 2.41 13.05
N ILE A 123 -6.50 2.03 11.85
CA ILE A 123 -5.17 1.49 11.58
C ILE A 123 -4.45 2.45 10.65
N LEU A 124 -3.41 3.09 11.16
CA LEU A 124 -2.59 4.02 10.39
C LEU A 124 -1.37 3.29 9.83
N LEU A 125 -1.12 3.42 8.54
CA LEU A 125 0.09 2.96 7.86
C LEU A 125 0.99 4.14 7.57
N ALA A 126 2.25 4.05 7.99
CA ALA A 126 3.25 5.07 7.76
C ALA A 126 4.61 4.46 7.41
N ASN A 127 5.43 5.17 6.70
CA ASN A 127 6.82 4.79 6.50
C ASN A 127 7.68 5.26 7.69
N SER A 128 7.39 6.46 8.20
CA SER A 128 8.05 7.05 9.36
C SER A 128 7.04 7.65 10.34
N THR A 129 7.39 7.70 11.59
CA THR A 129 6.59 8.37 12.63
C THR A 129 6.93 9.84 12.78
N SER A 130 7.94 10.35 12.08
CA SER A 130 8.47 11.72 12.25
C SER A 130 7.43 12.78 11.90
N ASN A 131 6.64 12.57 10.85
CA ASN A 131 5.62 13.50 10.39
C ASN A 131 4.28 13.35 11.11
N ILE A 132 4.13 12.34 11.99
CA ILE A 132 2.91 12.12 12.75
C ILE A 132 2.96 12.93 14.03
N ILE A 133 1.95 13.77 14.25
CA ILE A 133 1.88 14.64 15.43
C ILE A 133 1.83 13.84 16.74
N ALA A 134 2.46 14.38 17.79
CA ALA A 134 2.53 13.73 19.09
C ALA A 134 1.15 13.33 19.67
N PRO A 135 0.07 14.12 19.53
CA PRO A 135 -1.26 13.72 20.00
C PRO A 135 -1.84 12.45 19.35
N ILE A 136 -1.50 12.15 18.10
CA ILE A 136 -1.89 10.89 17.46
C ILE A 136 -1.02 9.77 17.97
N ARG A 137 0.30 9.97 18.03
CA ARG A 137 1.23 8.95 18.52
C ARG A 137 0.92 8.49 19.96
N SER A 138 0.51 9.40 20.82
CA SER A 138 0.14 9.07 22.22
C SER A 138 -1.17 8.27 22.36
N ARG A 139 -2.04 8.31 21.34
CA ARG A 139 -3.34 7.61 21.29
C ARG A 139 -3.32 6.32 20.49
N THR A 140 -2.20 5.99 19.89
CA THR A 140 -2.05 4.82 19.01
C THR A 140 -0.98 3.88 19.53
N LEU A 141 -1.23 2.59 19.38
CA LEU A 141 -0.20 1.58 19.59
C LEU A 141 0.78 1.62 18.41
N LEU A 142 2.03 1.90 18.70
CA LEU A 142 3.10 1.96 17.70
C LEU A 142 3.65 0.56 17.45
N VAL A 143 3.32 -0.02 16.30
CA VAL A 143 3.82 -1.33 15.88
C VAL A 143 4.84 -1.14 14.75
N ARG A 144 6.10 -1.45 15.04
CA ARG A 144 7.18 -1.37 14.04
C ARG A 144 7.21 -2.64 13.20
N VAL A 145 7.29 -2.46 11.88
CA VAL A 145 7.52 -3.54 10.91
C VAL A 145 8.91 -3.34 10.32
N ALA A 146 9.84 -4.23 10.67
CA ALA A 146 11.20 -4.17 10.15
C ALA A 146 11.26 -4.54 8.66
N ALA A 147 12.30 -4.10 7.96
CA ALA A 147 12.63 -4.64 6.65
C ALA A 147 13.00 -6.13 6.80
N PRO A 148 12.53 -7.01 5.91
CA PRO A 148 12.89 -8.42 5.94
C PRO A 148 14.40 -8.61 5.70
N SER A 149 14.97 -9.69 6.21
CA SER A 149 16.32 -10.10 5.89
C SER A 149 16.38 -10.67 4.47
N GLU A 150 17.59 -10.79 3.91
CA GLU A 150 17.78 -11.42 2.59
C GLU A 150 17.33 -12.88 2.60
N GLU A 151 17.56 -13.59 3.69
CA GLU A 151 17.13 -14.97 3.90
C GLU A 151 15.60 -15.10 3.92
N GLU A 152 14.93 -14.20 4.64
CA GLU A 152 13.46 -14.17 4.67
C GLU A 152 12.87 -13.88 3.27
N ILE A 153 13.50 -13.00 2.50
CA ILE A 153 13.10 -12.74 1.11
C ILE A 153 13.26 -14.00 0.27
N CYS A 154 14.40 -14.70 0.36
CA CYS A 154 14.64 -15.95 -0.36
C CYS A 154 13.60 -17.02 0.00
N LEU A 155 13.22 -17.15 1.27
CA LEU A 155 12.16 -18.06 1.71
C LEU A 155 10.80 -17.72 1.10
N VAL A 156 10.45 -16.43 1.04
CA VAL A 156 9.19 -16.00 0.41
C VAL A 156 9.21 -16.28 -1.09
N LEU A 157 10.30 -15.95 -1.80
CA LEU A 157 10.45 -16.22 -3.23
C LEU A 157 10.36 -17.73 -3.52
N LYS A 158 10.95 -18.57 -2.67
CA LYS A 158 10.84 -20.03 -2.78
C LYS A 158 9.39 -20.49 -2.66
N LYS A 159 8.65 -19.99 -1.67
CA LYS A 159 7.23 -20.33 -1.50
C LYS A 159 6.38 -19.92 -2.70
N VAL A 160 6.59 -18.71 -3.21
CA VAL A 160 5.89 -18.19 -4.39
C VAL A 160 6.25 -19.03 -5.62
N GLY A 161 7.52 -19.32 -5.85
CA GLY A 161 7.96 -20.15 -6.96
C GLY A 161 7.35 -21.54 -6.93
N GLN A 162 7.21 -22.16 -5.75
CA GLN A 162 6.54 -23.44 -5.58
C GLN A 162 5.03 -23.36 -5.89
N ALA A 163 4.35 -22.32 -5.41
CA ALA A 163 2.92 -22.10 -5.66
C ALA A 163 2.62 -21.89 -7.16
N GLU A 164 3.45 -21.13 -7.85
CA GLU A 164 3.33 -20.85 -9.28
C GLU A 164 3.98 -21.93 -10.18
N ARG A 165 4.46 -23.03 -9.59
CA ARG A 165 5.15 -24.13 -10.30
C ARG A 165 6.35 -23.66 -11.13
N PHE A 166 7.01 -22.60 -10.68
CA PHE A 166 8.19 -22.06 -11.32
C PHE A 166 9.44 -22.81 -10.87
N LYS A 167 10.16 -23.41 -11.81
CA LYS A 167 11.47 -24.03 -11.55
C LYS A 167 12.52 -22.92 -11.49
N ASP A 168 12.71 -22.37 -10.31
CA ASP A 168 13.71 -21.34 -10.04
C ASP A 168 15.02 -21.96 -9.54
N ILE A 169 16.09 -21.20 -9.70
CA ILE A 169 17.43 -21.54 -9.24
C ILE A 169 17.72 -20.73 -7.97
N GLU A 170 18.36 -21.37 -6.99
CA GLU A 170 18.71 -20.72 -5.72
C GLU A 170 19.58 -19.45 -5.91
N GLU A 171 20.51 -19.49 -6.85
CA GLU A 171 21.36 -18.35 -7.21
C GLU A 171 20.53 -17.13 -7.66
N LEU A 172 19.47 -17.38 -8.44
CA LEU A 172 18.56 -16.33 -8.89
C LEU A 172 17.83 -15.67 -7.71
N ARG A 173 17.33 -16.45 -6.76
CA ARG A 173 16.67 -15.94 -5.55
C ARG A 173 17.63 -15.08 -4.71
N ASN A 174 18.84 -15.58 -4.49
CA ASN A 174 19.88 -14.88 -3.72
C ASN A 174 20.26 -13.55 -4.38
N ARG A 175 20.37 -13.53 -5.70
CA ARG A 175 20.67 -12.30 -6.45
C ARG A 175 19.51 -11.30 -6.35
N ILE A 176 18.26 -11.73 -6.57
CA ILE A 176 17.08 -10.87 -6.43
C ILE A 176 16.98 -10.33 -5.00
N ALA A 177 17.24 -11.14 -3.98
CA ALA A 177 17.20 -10.70 -2.59
C ALA A 177 18.20 -9.56 -2.32
N LYS A 178 19.44 -9.66 -2.83
CA LYS A 178 20.45 -8.59 -2.73
C LYS A 178 20.05 -7.34 -3.51
N ASP A 179 19.67 -7.48 -4.78
CA ASP A 179 19.33 -6.36 -5.67
C ASP A 179 18.04 -5.61 -5.24
N SER A 180 17.18 -6.29 -4.50
CA SER A 180 15.96 -5.69 -3.93
C SER A 180 16.23 -4.68 -2.83
N GLY A 181 17.42 -4.71 -2.19
CA GLY A 181 17.75 -3.84 -1.06
C GLY A 181 16.80 -4.02 0.13
N ARG A 182 16.45 -5.26 0.44
CA ARG A 182 15.53 -5.63 1.54
C ARG A 182 14.08 -5.12 1.36
N ASN A 183 13.69 -4.83 0.12
CA ASN A 183 12.32 -4.45 -0.22
C ASN A 183 11.60 -5.66 -0.84
N LEU A 184 10.72 -6.31 -0.07
CA LEU A 184 10.02 -7.52 -0.49
C LEU A 184 9.13 -7.29 -1.71
N ARG A 185 8.46 -6.13 -1.81
CA ARG A 185 7.65 -5.80 -3.00
C ARG A 185 8.50 -5.74 -4.25
N LYS A 186 9.66 -5.06 -4.18
CA LYS A 186 10.59 -4.99 -5.30
C LYS A 186 11.12 -6.39 -5.68
N ALA A 187 11.45 -7.22 -4.69
CA ALA A 187 11.91 -8.59 -4.92
C ALA A 187 10.86 -9.44 -5.65
N LEU A 188 9.60 -9.38 -5.23
CA LEU A 188 8.51 -10.09 -5.89
C LEU A 188 8.27 -9.62 -7.32
N LEU A 189 8.27 -8.31 -7.58
CA LEU A 189 8.13 -7.76 -8.93
C LEU A 189 9.30 -8.15 -9.85
N MET A 190 10.53 -8.19 -9.32
CA MET A 190 11.68 -8.68 -10.08
C MET A 190 11.56 -10.17 -10.40
N PHE A 191 11.08 -10.96 -9.45
CA PHE A 191 10.86 -12.39 -9.64
C PHE A 191 9.76 -12.67 -10.68
N GLU A 192 8.66 -11.92 -10.62
CA GLU A 192 7.57 -11.98 -11.62
C GLU A 192 8.06 -11.60 -13.01
N ALA A 193 8.88 -10.55 -13.13
CA ALA A 193 9.44 -10.13 -14.41
C ALA A 193 10.31 -11.22 -15.05
N VAL A 194 11.11 -11.94 -14.24
CA VAL A 194 11.92 -13.07 -14.74
C VAL A 194 11.01 -14.24 -15.15
N TYR A 195 9.97 -14.51 -14.37
CA TYR A 195 8.97 -15.53 -14.69
C TYR A 195 8.30 -15.24 -16.04
N ALA A 196 7.81 -14.02 -16.24
CA ALA A 196 7.17 -13.60 -17.49
C ALA A 196 8.10 -13.72 -18.69
N GLN A 197 9.37 -13.30 -18.56
CA GLN A 197 10.37 -13.42 -19.64
C GLN A 197 10.61 -14.87 -20.06
N LYS A 198 10.64 -15.80 -19.11
CA LYS A 198 10.86 -17.22 -19.38
C LYS A 198 9.71 -17.86 -20.19
N TYR A 199 8.48 -17.42 -19.92
CA TYR A 199 7.30 -17.98 -20.59
C TYR A 199 6.94 -17.27 -21.92
N THR A 200 7.32 -16.00 -22.08
CA THR A 200 7.04 -15.26 -23.32
C THR A 200 8.08 -15.49 -24.42
N HIS A 201 9.29 -15.97 -24.08
CA HIS A 201 10.36 -16.22 -25.05
C HIS A 201 11.08 -17.57 -24.82
N PRO A 202 10.48 -18.70 -25.25
CA PRO A 202 11.09 -20.03 -25.05
C PRO A 202 12.40 -20.26 -25.82
N LEU A 203 12.76 -19.39 -26.77
CA LEU A 203 13.94 -19.56 -27.65
C LEU A 203 15.20 -18.80 -27.22
N ARG A 204 15.18 -18.05 -26.11
CA ARG A 204 16.35 -17.22 -25.69
C ARG A 204 17.01 -17.71 -24.40
N ASN A 205 17.46 -18.95 -24.40
CA ASN A 205 17.86 -19.71 -23.20
C ASN A 205 19.34 -19.57 -22.79
N LYS A 206 20.06 -18.47 -23.12
CA LYS A 206 21.49 -18.42 -22.77
C LYS A 206 21.99 -17.25 -21.93
N ASN A 207 21.30 -16.12 -21.74
CA ASN A 207 21.90 -14.99 -21.01
C ASN A 207 20.89 -14.22 -20.14
N TYR A 208 20.27 -14.89 -19.14
CA TYR A 208 19.39 -14.21 -18.17
C TYR A 208 20.10 -13.18 -17.29
N PHE A 209 21.42 -13.28 -17.19
CA PHE A 209 22.23 -12.43 -16.31
C PHE A 209 22.62 -11.07 -16.89
N GLU A 210 22.70 -10.92 -18.21
CA GLU A 210 23.12 -9.65 -18.84
C GLU A 210 21.98 -8.64 -18.98
N PHE A 211 20.73 -9.09 -19.14
CA PHE A 211 19.60 -8.19 -19.36
C PHE A 211 19.12 -7.44 -18.13
N ALA A 212 19.26 -7.99 -16.94
CA ALA A 212 18.92 -7.30 -15.70
C ALA A 212 19.85 -6.10 -15.45
N ASN A 213 21.13 -6.20 -15.82
CA ASN A 213 22.09 -5.10 -15.70
C ASN A 213 21.91 -4.01 -16.78
N ALA A 214 21.56 -4.38 -18.01
CA ALA A 214 21.48 -3.43 -19.12
C ALA A 214 20.27 -2.49 -19.05
N LYS A 215 19.12 -2.90 -18.48
CA LYS A 215 17.93 -2.05 -18.38
C LYS A 215 17.96 -1.08 -17.19
N THR A 216 18.57 -1.46 -16.08
CA THR A 216 18.66 -0.57 -14.90
C THR A 216 19.58 0.62 -15.17
N VAL A 217 20.60 0.46 -16.02
CA VAL A 217 21.53 1.54 -16.40
C VAL A 217 20.94 2.48 -17.45
N ARG A 218 20.04 2.00 -18.33
CA ARG A 218 19.47 2.84 -19.41
C ARG A 218 18.29 3.73 -19.03
N MET A 219 17.64 3.50 -17.90
CA MET A 219 16.56 4.40 -17.43
C MET A 219 17.06 5.66 -16.71
N SER A 220 18.36 5.74 -16.40
CA SER A 220 18.96 6.87 -15.67
C SER A 220 19.48 8.02 -16.55
N THR A 221 19.60 7.87 -17.89
CA THR A 221 20.39 8.84 -18.66
C THR A 221 19.82 9.30 -20.00
N LYS A 222 18.53 9.27 -20.27
CA LYS A 222 17.98 9.94 -21.45
C LYS A 222 16.73 10.75 -21.13
N ARG A 223 16.94 12.06 -20.90
CA ARG A 223 15.91 13.07 -21.12
C ARG A 223 15.63 13.15 -22.62
N PRO A 224 14.37 13.18 -23.09
CA PRO A 224 14.08 13.44 -24.48
C PRO A 224 14.44 14.89 -24.78
N GLN A 225 15.39 15.09 -25.73
CA GLN A 225 15.63 16.39 -26.33
C GLN A 225 14.49 16.65 -27.32
N PHE A 226 13.66 17.63 -27.02
CA PHE A 226 12.72 18.21 -27.96
C PHE A 226 13.52 19.05 -28.98
N HIS A 227 13.70 18.55 -30.18
CA HIS A 227 14.10 19.37 -31.30
C HIS A 227 12.97 20.33 -31.68
N ARG A 228 13.20 21.61 -31.41
CA ARG A 228 12.41 22.69 -32.01
C ARG A 228 12.67 22.69 -33.54
N LEU A 229 11.67 22.28 -34.29
CA LEU A 229 11.62 22.59 -35.71
C LEU A 229 11.17 24.05 -35.87
N THR A 230 12.12 24.95 -36.02
CA THR A 230 11.86 26.29 -36.53
C THR A 230 11.81 26.20 -38.06
N GLY A 231 10.62 26.25 -38.61
CA GLY A 231 10.41 26.51 -40.02
C GLY A 231 10.06 27.98 -40.20
N LYS A 232 10.82 28.67 -41.04
CA LYS A 232 10.54 29.97 -41.69
C LYS A 232 10.61 29.74 -43.19
N PRO A 233 10.11 30.69 -43.92
CA PRO A 233 8.86 31.46 -43.94
C PRO A 233 7.84 30.91 -44.90
#